data_5eabdff5593725eb97e478196c3c4480
#
_entry.id   5eabdff5593725eb97e478196c3c4480
#
_cell.length_a   1.000
_cell.length_b   1.000
_cell.length_c   1.000
_cell.angle_alpha   90.00
_cell.angle_beta   90.00
_cell.angle_gamma   90.00
#
_symmetry.space_group_name_H-M   'P 1'
#
loop_
_entity.id
_entity.type
_entity.pdbx_description
1 polymer ?
#
loop_
_entity_poly.entity_id
_entity_poly.type
_entity_poly.pdbx_seq_one_letter_code
_entity_poly.pdbx_strand_id
1 'polypeptide(L)'
;REGKPQGKLILVTAVNPTPAGEGKTTTSIGLAQALCRLGKNAIVTLREPSLGPVFGLKGGAAGGGYSQVLPMEEINLHFTGDIHAVTAANNLLSALIDNHIHQGNALRLDPERIVFRRCMDMNDRSLRKIEIGLGGKANGTPRFDGFQISVASEVMAILCLAKDLKDLRERLGRILVGYTVEGKPVFAHDLQAEGAMAALLREALRPNLVQTLEHTPCLMHGGPFANIAHGCNSIMATRMALKLADIVVTEAGFAADLGAEKFVDIKCRKAGLHPSAAVVVATVRALKYHGGVAKENLNHENLEALSKGLPNLLQHVENVTRNFGLPCVVAINRFPTDTEAELALVREKCRELGVNVALSEVWSKGGAGGIELAEEVLRLVEGENNFHFVYEDDLPASGGFFARLFG
;
A
#
# COMPACT_ATOMS: atom_id res chain seq x y z
N ARG A 1 4.76 -23.82 13.34
CA ARG A 1 3.62 -24.20 12.47
C ARG A 1 4.02 -25.20 11.37
N GLU A 2 5.07 -25.99 11.62
CA GLU A 2 5.44 -27.08 10.69
C GLU A 2 4.26 -28.02 10.44
N GLY A 3 4.02 -28.36 9.17
CA GLY A 3 2.95 -29.26 8.74
C GLY A 3 1.54 -28.68 8.67
N LYS A 4 1.30 -27.40 9.06
CA LYS A 4 0.00 -26.75 8.87
C LYS A 4 -0.07 -26.03 7.52
N PRO A 5 -1.26 -25.98 6.88
CA PRO A 5 -1.45 -25.18 5.68
C PRO A 5 -1.18 -23.70 5.95
N GLN A 6 -0.90 -22.93 4.90
CA GLN A 6 -0.81 -21.47 5.00
C GLN A 6 -2.14 -20.88 5.49
N GLY A 7 -2.04 -19.74 6.20
CA GLY A 7 -3.21 -19.00 6.63
C GLY A 7 -4.03 -18.43 5.48
N LYS A 8 -5.24 -18.00 5.77
CA LYS A 8 -6.13 -17.30 4.84
C LYS A 8 -5.76 -15.83 4.79
N LEU A 9 -5.69 -15.24 3.60
CA LEU A 9 -5.33 -13.85 3.37
C LEU A 9 -6.58 -13.01 3.10
N ILE A 10 -6.79 -11.96 3.89
CA ILE A 10 -7.90 -11.02 3.78
C ILE A 10 -7.37 -9.67 3.30
N LEU A 11 -7.86 -9.20 2.17
CA LEU A 11 -7.56 -7.87 1.66
C LEU A 11 -8.57 -6.85 2.19
N VAL A 12 -8.08 -5.77 2.79
CA VAL A 12 -8.89 -4.60 3.13
C VAL A 12 -8.60 -3.49 2.11
N THR A 13 -9.64 -3.08 1.41
CA THR A 13 -9.64 -1.95 0.47
C THR A 13 -10.76 -0.98 0.81
N ALA A 14 -11.03 0.02 -0.02
CA ALA A 14 -12.05 1.01 0.26
C ALA A 14 -12.63 1.62 -1.01
N VAL A 15 -13.66 2.45 -0.84
CA VAL A 15 -14.15 3.41 -1.82
C VAL A 15 -13.10 4.48 -2.12
N ASN A 16 -13.31 5.29 -3.16
CA ASN A 16 -12.39 6.38 -3.49
C ASN A 16 -12.17 7.31 -2.28
N PRO A 17 -10.91 7.74 -2.06
CA PRO A 17 -10.56 8.50 -0.86
C PRO A 17 -11.25 9.87 -0.82
N THR A 18 -11.63 10.27 0.39
CA THR A 18 -12.15 11.60 0.70
C THR A 18 -11.18 12.36 1.61
N PRO A 19 -11.32 13.69 1.75
CA PRO A 19 -10.44 14.46 2.64
C PRO A 19 -10.44 14.00 4.11
N ALA A 20 -11.52 13.36 4.56
CA ALA A 20 -11.64 12.86 5.94
C ALA A 20 -11.02 11.47 6.14
N GLY A 21 -10.71 10.76 5.05
CA GLY A 21 -10.31 9.36 5.07
C GLY A 21 -11.49 8.39 5.34
N GLU A 22 -11.31 7.12 5.01
CA GLU A 22 -12.34 6.07 5.15
C GLU A 22 -12.06 5.11 6.31
N GLY A 23 -10.84 5.17 6.89
CA GLY A 23 -10.47 4.36 8.04
C GLY A 23 -10.04 2.93 7.70
N LYS A 24 -9.41 2.69 6.54
CA LYS A 24 -8.89 1.36 6.16
C LYS A 24 -7.97 0.75 7.20
N THR A 25 -6.95 1.48 7.62
CA THR A 25 -5.95 0.98 8.58
C THR A 25 -6.60 0.66 9.93
N THR A 26 -7.44 1.54 10.44
CA THR A 26 -8.19 1.31 11.68
C THR A 26 -9.11 0.09 11.56
N THR A 27 -9.79 -0.06 10.42
CA THR A 27 -10.63 -1.24 10.16
C THR A 27 -9.80 -2.52 10.06
N SER A 28 -8.64 -2.49 9.40
CA SER A 28 -7.74 -3.65 9.29
C SER A 28 -7.26 -4.11 10.67
N ILE A 29 -6.84 -3.18 11.52
CA ILE A 29 -6.40 -3.46 12.88
C ILE A 29 -7.56 -4.00 13.73
N GLY A 30 -8.71 -3.33 13.70
CA GLY A 30 -9.90 -3.73 14.46
C GLY A 30 -10.46 -5.08 14.02
N LEU A 31 -10.42 -5.40 12.73
CA LEU A 31 -10.78 -6.72 12.21
C LEU A 31 -9.86 -7.81 12.77
N ALA A 32 -8.55 -7.59 12.74
CA ALA A 32 -7.59 -8.55 13.29
C ALA A 32 -7.80 -8.75 14.81
N GLN A 33 -8.03 -7.66 15.56
CA GLN A 33 -8.38 -7.73 16.98
C GLN A 33 -9.67 -8.52 17.22
N ALA A 34 -10.72 -8.28 16.40
CA ALA A 34 -11.98 -8.99 16.48
C ALA A 34 -11.83 -10.49 16.19
N LEU A 35 -11.06 -10.86 15.17
CA LEU A 35 -10.73 -12.25 14.88
C LEU A 35 -10.02 -12.94 16.05
N CYS A 36 -9.09 -12.26 16.71
CA CYS A 36 -8.46 -12.79 17.91
C CYS A 36 -9.44 -12.95 19.09
N ARG A 37 -10.39 -12.01 19.26
CA ARG A 37 -11.47 -12.15 20.26
C ARG A 37 -12.38 -13.36 19.99
N LEU A 38 -12.57 -13.73 18.73
CA LEU A 38 -13.30 -14.94 18.33
C LEU A 38 -12.43 -16.22 18.42
N GLY A 39 -11.26 -16.13 19.07
CA GLY A 39 -10.37 -17.26 19.29
C GLY A 39 -9.56 -17.69 18.07
N LYS A 40 -9.45 -16.86 17.05
CA LYS A 40 -8.64 -17.14 15.86
C LYS A 40 -7.21 -16.66 16.06
N ASN A 41 -6.23 -17.38 15.53
CA ASN A 41 -4.87 -16.91 15.45
C ASN A 41 -4.74 -15.98 14.24
N ALA A 42 -4.82 -14.68 14.46
CA ALA A 42 -4.80 -13.67 13.41
C ALA A 42 -3.59 -12.72 13.57
N ILE A 43 -3.05 -12.28 12.43
CA ILE A 43 -1.99 -11.26 12.33
C ILE A 43 -2.45 -10.20 11.34
N VAL A 44 -2.17 -8.93 11.62
CA VAL A 44 -2.33 -7.84 10.64
C VAL A 44 -0.97 -7.48 10.06
N THR A 45 -0.92 -7.20 8.75
CA THR A 45 0.27 -6.71 8.07
C THR A 45 0.03 -5.33 7.49
N LEU A 46 0.87 -4.37 7.82
CA LEU A 46 0.70 -2.95 7.51
C LEU A 46 1.95 -2.36 6.87
N ARG A 47 1.77 -1.18 6.24
CA ARG A 47 2.89 -0.35 5.79
C ARG A 47 3.42 0.49 6.94
N GLU A 48 4.71 0.82 6.86
CA GLU A 48 5.32 1.85 7.69
C GLU A 48 4.88 3.24 7.20
N PRO A 49 4.63 4.19 8.09
CA PRO A 49 4.32 5.57 7.71
C PRO A 49 5.58 6.32 7.27
N SER A 50 5.45 7.14 6.23
CA SER A 50 6.46 8.09 5.79
C SER A 50 6.35 9.40 6.59
N LEU A 51 7.46 10.04 6.90
CA LEU A 51 7.50 11.29 7.67
C LEU A 51 6.74 12.43 6.98
N GLY A 52 6.78 12.51 5.64
CA GLY A 52 6.04 13.53 4.91
C GLY A 52 4.53 13.50 5.22
N PRO A 53 3.81 12.39 5.03
CA PRO A 53 2.42 12.23 5.45
C PRO A 53 2.17 12.41 6.95
N VAL A 54 3.08 11.96 7.82
CA VAL A 54 2.93 12.09 9.28
C VAL A 54 2.85 13.56 9.70
N PHE A 55 3.73 14.40 9.15
CA PHE A 55 3.74 15.85 9.39
C PHE A 55 2.80 16.63 8.46
N GLY A 56 2.08 15.94 7.56
CA GLY A 56 1.10 16.52 6.65
C GLY A 56 -0.34 16.34 7.12
N LEU A 57 -1.27 16.53 6.18
CA LEU A 57 -2.71 16.42 6.44
C LEU A 57 -3.19 15.00 6.75
N LYS A 58 -2.47 13.97 6.31
CA LYS A 58 -2.87 12.56 6.49
C LYS A 58 -2.53 12.00 7.86
N GLY A 59 -1.53 12.55 8.54
CA GLY A 59 -1.04 12.01 9.81
C GLY A 59 -0.34 10.66 9.68
N GLY A 60 -0.29 9.89 10.78
CA GLY A 60 0.36 8.59 10.86
C GLY A 60 -0.45 7.43 10.27
N ALA A 61 0.13 6.23 10.28
CA ALA A 61 -0.44 4.99 9.74
C ALA A 61 -0.52 3.85 10.78
N ALA A 62 -0.64 4.19 12.06
CA ALA A 62 -0.73 3.22 13.16
C ALA A 62 -2.16 2.90 13.60
N GLY A 63 -3.18 3.29 12.83
CA GLY A 63 -4.59 3.21 13.21
C GLY A 63 -5.03 4.36 14.13
N GLY A 64 -6.10 4.16 14.87
CA GLY A 64 -6.62 5.18 15.77
C GLY A 64 -7.66 4.64 16.76
N GLY A 65 -7.96 5.43 17.79
CA GLY A 65 -8.85 5.03 18.86
C GLY A 65 -8.37 3.77 19.56
N TYR A 66 -9.27 2.82 19.77
CA TYR A 66 -8.95 1.52 20.37
C TYR A 66 -8.43 0.46 19.37
N SER A 67 -8.36 0.80 18.08
CA SER A 67 -7.75 -0.04 17.04
C SER A 67 -6.46 0.61 16.55
N GLN A 68 -5.42 0.44 17.33
CA GLN A 68 -4.13 1.11 17.19
C GLN A 68 -2.98 0.14 17.41
N VAL A 69 -1.90 0.30 16.64
CA VAL A 69 -0.62 -0.41 16.78
C VAL A 69 0.33 0.38 17.68
N LEU A 70 1.06 -0.32 18.51
CA LEU A 70 2.02 0.24 19.45
C LEU A 70 3.46 -0.19 19.11
N PRO A 71 4.45 0.63 19.42
CA PRO A 71 4.41 2.00 19.97
C PRO A 71 4.13 3.04 18.85
N MET A 72 3.05 3.78 18.96
CA MET A 72 2.54 4.63 17.88
C MET A 72 3.48 5.80 17.53
N GLU A 73 4.05 6.44 18.54
CA GLU A 73 4.94 7.58 18.37
C GLU A 73 6.21 7.19 17.61
N GLU A 74 6.85 6.10 18.00
CA GLU A 74 8.05 5.59 17.34
C GLU A 74 7.76 5.13 15.93
N ILE A 75 6.64 4.43 15.71
CA ILE A 75 6.20 3.98 14.38
C ILE A 75 6.01 5.18 13.45
N ASN A 76 5.39 6.26 13.92
CA ASN A 76 5.13 7.46 13.14
C ASN A 76 6.37 8.34 12.88
N LEU A 77 7.48 8.07 13.52
CA LEU A 77 8.75 8.79 13.31
C LEU A 77 9.77 7.90 12.57
N HIS A 78 10.91 7.65 13.16
CA HIS A 78 11.96 6.87 12.49
C HIS A 78 11.78 5.37 12.63
N PHE A 79 10.98 4.94 13.57
CA PHE A 79 10.69 3.55 13.90
C PHE A 79 11.98 2.72 14.04
N THR A 80 12.24 1.79 13.12
CA THR A 80 13.46 0.98 13.07
C THR A 80 14.47 1.50 12.06
N GLY A 81 14.16 2.58 11.37
CA GLY A 81 15.06 3.20 10.40
C GLY A 81 15.00 2.60 8.99
N ASP A 82 14.02 1.77 8.67
CA ASP A 82 13.94 1.10 7.36
C ASP A 82 13.78 2.10 6.21
N ILE A 83 12.91 3.10 6.35
CA ILE A 83 12.74 4.15 5.34
C ILE A 83 14.01 5.00 5.23
N HIS A 84 14.71 5.22 6.34
CA HIS A 84 16.00 5.92 6.34
C HIS A 84 17.08 5.12 5.60
N ALA A 85 17.12 3.81 5.78
CA ALA A 85 18.03 2.92 5.02
C ALA A 85 17.71 2.95 3.53
N VAL A 86 16.43 2.98 3.13
CA VAL A 86 16.01 3.16 1.74
C VAL A 86 16.54 4.49 1.18
N THR A 87 16.39 5.59 1.92
CA THR A 87 16.92 6.89 1.54
C THR A 87 18.44 6.84 1.33
N ALA A 88 19.16 6.23 2.27
CA ALA A 88 20.61 6.09 2.19
C ALA A 88 21.05 5.25 0.97
N ALA A 89 20.40 4.11 0.73
CA ALA A 89 20.72 3.25 -0.43
C ALA A 89 20.42 3.95 -1.77
N ASN A 90 19.28 4.65 -1.84
CA ASN A 90 18.91 5.42 -3.03
C ASN A 90 19.92 6.52 -3.32
N ASN A 91 20.31 7.29 -2.31
CA ASN A 91 21.21 8.42 -2.49
C ASN A 91 22.68 7.98 -2.70
N LEU A 92 23.04 6.80 -2.19
CA LEU A 92 24.31 6.16 -2.54
C LEU A 92 24.42 5.93 -4.06
N LEU A 93 23.37 5.36 -4.68
CA LEU A 93 23.35 5.16 -6.13
C LEU A 93 23.48 6.50 -6.88
N SER A 94 22.75 7.53 -6.46
CA SER A 94 22.86 8.88 -7.06
C SER A 94 24.29 9.44 -6.94
N ALA A 95 24.92 9.27 -5.79
CA ALA A 95 26.31 9.70 -5.58
C ALA A 95 27.30 8.91 -6.44
N LEU A 96 27.11 7.61 -6.62
CA LEU A 96 27.93 6.76 -7.49
C LEU A 96 27.81 7.16 -8.97
N ILE A 97 26.62 7.54 -9.44
CA ILE A 97 26.39 8.06 -10.78
C ILE A 97 27.22 9.32 -11.01
N ASP A 98 27.10 10.31 -10.12
CA ASP A 98 27.84 11.58 -10.25
C ASP A 98 29.34 11.39 -10.10
N ASN A 99 29.79 10.51 -9.20
CA ASN A 99 31.19 10.16 -9.06
C ASN A 99 31.75 9.47 -10.31
N HIS A 100 30.98 8.55 -10.92
CA HIS A 100 31.38 7.89 -12.16
C HIS A 100 31.62 8.90 -13.31
N ILE A 101 30.67 9.83 -13.47
CA ILE A 101 30.79 10.90 -14.47
C ILE A 101 32.05 11.77 -14.19
N HIS A 102 32.26 12.12 -12.93
CA HIS A 102 33.38 12.97 -12.50
C HIS A 102 34.74 12.27 -12.67
N GLN A 103 34.85 10.98 -12.44
CA GLN A 103 36.08 10.18 -12.48
C GLN A 103 36.42 9.62 -13.88
N GLY A 104 35.98 10.27 -14.92
CA GLY A 104 36.33 9.93 -16.30
C GLY A 104 35.26 9.26 -17.11
N ASN A 105 34.11 8.96 -16.53
CA ASN A 105 32.91 8.51 -17.22
C ASN A 105 33.14 7.36 -18.23
N ALA A 106 33.77 6.30 -17.77
CA ALA A 106 34.10 5.14 -18.62
C ALA A 106 32.90 4.51 -19.35
N LEU A 107 31.70 4.59 -18.75
CA LEU A 107 30.45 4.12 -19.36
C LEU A 107 29.85 5.14 -20.35
N ARG A 108 30.44 6.34 -20.47
CA ARG A 108 29.96 7.41 -21.35
C ARG A 108 28.51 7.81 -21.07
N LEU A 109 28.14 7.87 -19.78
CA LEU A 109 26.84 8.37 -19.34
C LEU A 109 26.64 9.82 -19.82
N ASP A 110 25.47 10.09 -20.36
CA ASP A 110 25.06 11.44 -20.74
C ASP A 110 24.44 12.14 -19.51
N PRO A 111 25.06 13.21 -18.96
CA PRO A 111 24.55 13.90 -17.78
C PRO A 111 23.15 14.47 -17.95
N GLU A 112 22.71 14.76 -19.18
CA GLU A 112 21.36 15.26 -19.48
C GLU A 112 20.31 14.15 -19.55
N ARG A 113 20.75 12.89 -19.59
CA ARG A 113 19.89 11.71 -19.72
C ARG A 113 19.93 10.78 -18.52
N ILE A 114 20.31 11.29 -17.35
CA ILE A 114 20.17 10.60 -16.07
C ILE A 114 18.69 10.64 -15.66
N VAL A 115 18.11 9.48 -15.45
CA VAL A 115 16.68 9.34 -15.06
C VAL A 115 16.50 9.03 -13.58
N PHE A 116 17.52 8.48 -12.93
CA PHE A 116 17.51 8.16 -11.51
C PHE A 116 17.64 9.43 -10.67
N ARG A 117 16.85 9.55 -9.60
CA ARG A 117 16.76 10.75 -8.77
C ARG A 117 17.12 10.47 -7.33
N ARG A 118 17.53 11.53 -6.63
CA ARG A 118 17.67 11.54 -5.17
C ARG A 118 16.32 11.41 -4.48
N CYS A 119 16.34 11.07 -3.21
CA CYS A 119 15.14 11.07 -2.38
C CYS A 119 15.42 11.56 -0.96
N MET A 120 14.36 11.99 -0.30
CA MET A 120 14.29 12.23 1.14
C MET A 120 12.89 11.91 1.64
N ASP A 121 12.77 11.54 2.92
CA ASP A 121 11.45 11.16 3.46
C ASP A 121 10.65 12.37 3.96
N MET A 122 10.50 13.37 3.09
CA MET A 122 9.76 14.59 3.36
C MET A 122 9.11 15.12 2.09
N ASN A 123 7.94 15.73 2.21
CA ASN A 123 7.32 16.44 1.11
C ASN A 123 7.94 17.83 0.97
N ASP A 124 8.84 18.00 0.00
CA ASP A 124 9.44 19.29 -0.33
C ASP A 124 9.34 19.57 -1.82
N ARG A 125 8.37 20.43 -2.19
CA ARG A 125 8.16 20.79 -3.60
C ARG A 125 9.28 21.64 -4.18
N SER A 126 10.03 22.35 -3.35
CA SER A 126 11.13 23.20 -3.79
C SER A 126 12.31 22.38 -4.33
N LEU A 127 12.43 21.13 -3.89
CA LEU A 127 13.49 20.21 -4.31
C LEU A 127 13.12 19.31 -5.50
N ARG A 128 11.94 19.48 -6.10
CA ARG A 128 11.50 18.63 -7.23
C ARG A 128 12.33 18.81 -8.50
N LYS A 129 12.91 20.01 -8.70
CA LYS A 129 13.85 20.30 -9.78
C LYS A 129 14.91 21.23 -9.26
N ILE A 130 16.14 20.74 -9.22
CA ILE A 130 17.32 21.48 -8.75
C ILE A 130 18.46 21.31 -9.74
N GLU A 131 19.41 22.21 -9.68
CA GLU A 131 20.68 22.09 -10.39
C GLU A 131 21.78 21.72 -9.40
N ILE A 132 22.56 20.69 -9.71
CA ILE A 132 23.64 20.16 -8.87
C ILE A 132 24.97 20.26 -9.57
N GLY A 133 26.08 20.03 -8.85
CA GLY A 133 27.43 20.08 -9.39
C GLY A 133 27.95 21.50 -9.68
N LEU A 134 27.31 22.52 -9.08
CA LEU A 134 27.72 23.93 -9.24
C LEU A 134 28.97 24.27 -8.40
N GLY A 135 29.66 25.33 -8.75
CA GLY A 135 30.79 25.83 -7.99
C GLY A 135 32.17 25.32 -8.47
N GLY A 136 32.24 24.79 -9.68
CA GLY A 136 33.48 24.39 -10.33
C GLY A 136 33.76 22.88 -10.31
N LYS A 137 34.83 22.50 -10.99
CA LYS A 137 35.16 21.09 -11.27
C LYS A 137 35.25 20.19 -10.03
N ALA A 138 35.66 20.72 -8.89
CA ALA A 138 35.73 19.95 -7.65
C ALA A 138 34.34 19.46 -7.12
N ASN A 139 33.29 20.15 -7.53
CA ASN A 139 31.91 19.84 -7.11
C ASN A 139 31.15 18.92 -8.08
N GLY A 140 31.79 18.43 -9.12
CA GLY A 140 31.20 17.52 -10.10
C GLY A 140 30.83 18.19 -11.43
N THR A 141 29.94 17.54 -12.17
CA THR A 141 29.44 18.02 -13.46
C THR A 141 28.05 18.64 -13.26
N PRO A 142 27.85 19.91 -13.69
CA PRO A 142 26.51 20.53 -13.59
C PRO A 142 25.46 19.73 -14.35
N ARG A 143 24.35 19.44 -13.68
CA ARG A 143 23.18 18.79 -14.28
C ARG A 143 21.92 19.05 -13.45
N PHE A 144 20.77 18.80 -14.05
CA PHE A 144 19.52 18.79 -13.32
C PHE A 144 19.29 17.47 -12.57
N ASP A 145 18.72 17.59 -11.38
CA ASP A 145 18.26 16.48 -10.55
C ASP A 145 16.98 16.90 -9.80
N GLY A 146 16.55 16.12 -8.86
CA GLY A 146 15.45 16.45 -7.95
C GLY A 146 15.32 15.40 -6.87
N PHE A 147 14.67 15.78 -5.79
CA PHE A 147 14.32 14.88 -4.71
C PHE A 147 12.86 14.42 -4.85
N GLN A 148 12.67 13.13 -4.82
CA GLN A 148 11.36 12.50 -4.61
C GLN A 148 11.25 12.08 -3.15
N ILE A 149 10.02 11.81 -2.66
CA ILE A 149 9.87 11.22 -1.33
C ILE A 149 10.38 9.78 -1.32
N SER A 150 11.05 9.35 -0.24
CA SER A 150 11.72 8.04 -0.17
C SER A 150 10.77 6.87 -0.45
N VAL A 151 9.53 6.96 0.00
CA VAL A 151 8.49 5.93 -0.22
C VAL A 151 7.92 5.90 -1.64
N ALA A 152 8.29 6.87 -2.49
CA ALA A 152 8.01 6.85 -3.93
C ALA A 152 9.20 6.34 -4.75
N SER A 153 10.35 6.06 -4.13
CA SER A 153 11.54 5.59 -4.82
C SER A 153 11.39 4.15 -5.33
N GLU A 154 12.08 3.83 -6.41
CA GLU A 154 12.17 2.46 -6.91
C GLU A 154 12.81 1.52 -5.89
N VAL A 155 13.75 2.01 -5.09
CA VAL A 155 14.40 1.24 -4.01
C VAL A 155 13.39 0.78 -2.96
N MET A 156 12.43 1.62 -2.58
CA MET A 156 11.34 1.21 -1.67
C MET A 156 10.46 0.13 -2.30
N ALA A 157 10.09 0.27 -3.57
CA ALA A 157 9.29 -0.75 -4.26
C ALA A 157 10.05 -2.08 -4.35
N ILE A 158 11.33 -2.05 -4.65
CA ILE A 158 12.22 -3.21 -4.72
C ILE A 158 12.31 -3.91 -3.35
N LEU A 159 12.53 -3.17 -2.27
CA LEU A 159 12.56 -3.72 -0.90
C LEU A 159 11.28 -4.49 -0.59
N CYS A 160 10.12 -3.95 -0.95
CA CYS A 160 8.82 -4.56 -0.68
C CYS A 160 8.50 -5.77 -1.58
N LEU A 161 9.08 -5.86 -2.76
CA LEU A 161 8.88 -6.97 -3.70
C LEU A 161 9.95 -8.06 -3.59
N ALA A 162 11.05 -7.81 -2.90
CA ALA A 162 12.13 -8.77 -2.72
C ALA A 162 11.70 -9.95 -1.85
N LYS A 163 12.17 -11.14 -2.21
CA LYS A 163 11.88 -12.40 -1.51
C LYS A 163 12.94 -12.73 -0.48
N ASP A 164 14.17 -12.31 -0.71
CA ASP A 164 15.35 -12.51 0.12
C ASP A 164 16.46 -11.53 -0.27
N LEU A 165 17.61 -11.60 0.40
CA LEU A 165 18.74 -10.70 0.16
C LEU A 165 19.35 -10.87 -1.25
N LYS A 166 19.33 -12.07 -1.79
CA LYS A 166 19.84 -12.34 -3.15
C LYS A 166 18.94 -11.68 -4.20
N ASP A 167 17.63 -11.90 -4.10
CA ASP A 167 16.62 -11.30 -4.99
C ASP A 167 16.64 -9.76 -4.86
N LEU A 168 16.82 -9.23 -3.64
CA LEU A 168 17.00 -7.79 -3.41
C LEU A 168 18.18 -7.25 -4.21
N ARG A 169 19.35 -7.85 -4.10
CA ARG A 169 20.56 -7.43 -4.81
C ARG A 169 20.38 -7.50 -6.32
N GLU A 170 19.82 -8.59 -6.84
CA GLU A 170 19.56 -8.75 -8.27
C GLU A 170 18.60 -7.69 -8.82
N ARG A 171 17.55 -7.34 -8.06
CA ARG A 171 16.60 -6.27 -8.43
C ARG A 171 17.24 -4.89 -8.40
N LEU A 172 18.03 -4.59 -7.38
CA LEU A 172 18.78 -3.31 -7.28
C LEU A 172 19.71 -3.13 -8.47
N GLY A 173 20.39 -4.18 -8.92
CA GLY A 173 21.27 -4.13 -10.09
C GLY A 173 20.56 -3.77 -11.39
N ARG A 174 19.26 -4.04 -11.49
CA ARG A 174 18.45 -3.75 -12.69
C ARG A 174 17.84 -2.34 -12.72
N ILE A 175 18.09 -1.51 -11.73
CA ILE A 175 17.63 -0.11 -11.73
C ILE A 175 18.26 0.62 -12.93
N LEU A 176 17.43 1.20 -13.79
CA LEU A 176 17.88 2.06 -14.88
C LEU A 176 18.34 3.41 -14.31
N VAL A 177 19.61 3.73 -14.48
CA VAL A 177 20.17 5.00 -13.98
C VAL A 177 20.14 6.11 -15.02
N GLY A 178 20.24 5.77 -16.30
CA GLY A 178 20.27 6.74 -17.40
C GLY A 178 20.72 6.08 -18.72
N TYR A 179 21.17 6.90 -19.63
CA TYR A 179 21.60 6.47 -20.96
C TYR A 179 22.99 6.99 -21.28
N THR A 180 23.72 6.26 -22.13
CA THR A 180 24.98 6.74 -22.69
C THR A 180 24.72 7.84 -23.73
N VAL A 181 25.76 8.55 -24.14
CA VAL A 181 25.69 9.54 -25.25
C VAL A 181 25.20 8.92 -26.56
N GLU A 182 25.39 7.60 -26.77
CA GLU A 182 24.87 6.85 -27.91
C GLU A 182 23.44 6.34 -27.71
N GLY A 183 22.82 6.59 -26.54
CA GLY A 183 21.46 6.20 -26.25
C GLY A 183 21.29 4.78 -25.72
N LYS A 184 22.34 4.10 -25.31
CA LYS A 184 22.26 2.78 -24.65
C LYS A 184 21.88 2.91 -23.20
N PRO A 185 20.98 2.07 -22.65
CA PRO A 185 20.63 2.10 -21.25
C PRO A 185 21.82 1.68 -20.37
N VAL A 186 21.94 2.31 -19.20
CA VAL A 186 22.91 1.98 -18.16
C VAL A 186 22.17 1.68 -16.87
N PHE A 187 22.55 0.60 -16.22
CA PHE A 187 21.90 0.09 -15.02
C PHE A 187 22.81 0.22 -13.80
N ALA A 188 22.26 0.11 -12.60
CA ALA A 188 23.01 0.15 -11.35
C ALA A 188 24.11 -0.93 -11.29
N HIS A 189 23.88 -2.09 -11.92
CA HIS A 189 24.87 -3.16 -12.04
C HIS A 189 26.11 -2.73 -12.82
N ASP A 190 25.97 -1.92 -13.85
CA ASP A 190 27.10 -1.43 -14.65
C ASP A 190 28.03 -0.53 -13.80
N LEU A 191 27.48 0.09 -12.75
CA LEU A 191 28.20 0.86 -11.73
C LEU A 191 28.66 0.01 -10.54
N GLN A 192 28.35 -1.30 -10.53
CA GLN A 192 28.61 -2.22 -9.41
C GLN A 192 28.00 -1.74 -8.07
N ALA A 193 26.86 -1.03 -8.11
CA ALA A 193 26.29 -0.36 -6.95
C ALA A 193 25.45 -1.30 -6.07
N GLU A 194 24.90 -2.39 -6.65
CA GLU A 194 23.89 -3.25 -6.02
C GLU A 194 24.38 -3.92 -4.74
N GLY A 195 25.65 -4.21 -4.62
CA GLY A 195 26.24 -4.82 -3.43
C GLY A 195 26.24 -3.88 -2.23
N ALA A 196 26.67 -2.65 -2.42
CA ALA A 196 26.70 -1.62 -1.39
C ALA A 196 25.28 -1.19 -0.97
N MET A 197 24.37 -1.05 -1.94
CA MET A 197 22.96 -0.76 -1.67
C MET A 197 22.32 -1.87 -0.85
N ALA A 198 22.54 -3.15 -1.22
CA ALA A 198 22.01 -4.30 -0.48
C ALA A 198 22.59 -4.38 0.96
N ALA A 199 23.83 -4.01 1.16
CA ALA A 199 24.44 -3.94 2.49
C ALA A 199 23.74 -2.92 3.39
N LEU A 200 23.40 -1.73 2.87
CA LEU A 200 22.64 -0.72 3.61
C LEU A 200 21.22 -1.19 3.94
N LEU A 201 20.62 -2.00 3.09
CA LEU A 201 19.24 -2.48 3.24
C LEU A 201 19.13 -3.81 4.00
N ARG A 202 20.24 -4.41 4.42
CA ARG A 202 20.25 -5.76 5.01
C ARG A 202 19.33 -5.89 6.23
N GLU A 203 19.38 -4.94 7.14
CA GLU A 203 18.52 -4.95 8.33
C GLU A 203 17.09 -4.52 8.00
N ALA A 204 16.93 -3.53 7.12
CA ALA A 204 15.63 -3.05 6.66
C ALA A 204 14.83 -4.10 5.85
N LEU A 205 15.46 -5.17 5.40
CA LEU A 205 14.78 -6.28 4.71
C LEU A 205 13.95 -7.15 5.67
N ARG A 206 14.16 -7.04 6.99
CA ARG A 206 13.46 -7.82 8.00
C ARG A 206 12.16 -7.13 8.42
N PRO A 207 10.99 -7.81 8.34
CA PRO A 207 9.74 -7.25 8.85
C PRO A 207 9.81 -6.95 10.35
N ASN A 208 9.18 -5.85 10.75
CA ASN A 208 9.11 -5.41 12.14
C ASN A 208 7.88 -6.00 12.83
N LEU A 209 8.09 -6.72 13.94
CA LEU A 209 7.01 -7.29 14.74
C LEU A 209 6.65 -6.32 15.88
N VAL A 210 5.41 -5.89 15.86
CA VAL A 210 4.78 -5.04 16.88
C VAL A 210 3.41 -5.63 17.25
N GLN A 211 2.64 -4.94 18.09
CA GLN A 211 1.33 -5.43 18.50
C GLN A 211 0.30 -4.29 18.57
N THR A 212 -0.97 -4.65 18.52
CA THR A 212 -2.06 -3.72 18.76
C THR A 212 -2.30 -3.49 20.25
N LEU A 213 -3.15 -2.51 20.59
CA LEU A 213 -3.62 -2.28 21.95
C LEU A 213 -4.21 -3.54 22.61
N GLU A 214 -4.81 -4.43 21.84
CA GLU A 214 -5.36 -5.70 22.31
C GLU A 214 -4.39 -6.89 22.15
N HIS A 215 -3.10 -6.62 21.99
CA HIS A 215 -2.03 -7.63 21.89
C HIS A 215 -2.11 -8.52 20.61
N THR A 216 -2.89 -8.14 19.63
CA THR A 216 -2.87 -8.81 18.32
C THR A 216 -1.54 -8.52 17.62
N PRO A 217 -0.80 -9.55 17.16
CA PRO A 217 0.47 -9.33 16.45
C PRO A 217 0.27 -8.54 15.16
N CYS A 218 1.22 -7.66 14.87
CA CYS A 218 1.27 -6.90 13.64
C CYS A 218 2.68 -6.95 13.05
N LEU A 219 2.80 -7.23 11.75
CA LEU A 219 4.03 -7.06 11.00
C LEU A 219 3.95 -5.77 10.19
N MET A 220 4.81 -4.81 10.51
CA MET A 220 4.94 -3.57 9.75
C MET A 220 6.22 -3.61 8.92
N HIS A 221 6.10 -3.41 7.61
CA HIS A 221 7.27 -3.47 6.75
C HIS A 221 7.07 -2.79 5.42
N GLY A 222 7.94 -1.81 5.12
CA GLY A 222 7.91 -1.01 3.92
C GLY A 222 6.72 -0.06 3.83
N GLY A 223 6.81 0.92 2.96
CA GLY A 223 5.79 1.96 2.84
C GLY A 223 5.62 2.50 1.42
N PRO A 224 5.59 1.67 0.35
CA PRO A 224 5.52 2.17 -1.01
C PRO A 224 4.18 2.87 -1.25
N PHE A 225 4.22 4.05 -1.91
CA PHE A 225 3.01 4.78 -2.28
C PHE A 225 2.24 4.07 -3.40
N ALA A 226 0.92 3.99 -3.26
CA ALA A 226 0.06 3.30 -4.22
C ALA A 226 -0.11 4.06 -5.55
N ASN A 227 0.01 5.37 -5.57
CA ASN A 227 -0.07 6.17 -6.79
C ASN A 227 1.21 6.11 -7.66
N ILE A 228 2.33 5.62 -7.10
CA ILE A 228 3.62 5.55 -7.81
C ILE A 228 4.13 4.11 -7.87
N ALA A 229 3.99 3.34 -6.78
CA ALA A 229 4.40 1.94 -6.69
C ALA A 229 3.17 1.04 -6.46
N HIS A 230 3.35 -0.13 -5.83
CA HIS A 230 2.26 -1.10 -5.63
C HIS A 230 1.43 -0.85 -4.36
N GLY A 231 1.84 0.06 -3.47
CA GLY A 231 1.01 0.56 -2.38
C GLY A 231 0.62 -0.44 -1.29
N CYS A 232 1.43 -1.48 -1.10
CA CYS A 232 1.19 -2.55 -0.12
C CYS A 232 2.44 -2.78 0.73
N ASN A 233 2.29 -3.37 1.92
CA ASN A 233 3.43 -3.84 2.68
C ASN A 233 4.20 -4.94 1.92
N SER A 234 5.35 -5.35 2.47
CA SER A 234 6.26 -6.25 1.77
C SER A 234 5.70 -7.67 1.55
N ILE A 235 6.20 -8.33 0.53
CA ILE A 235 5.99 -9.77 0.29
C ILE A 235 6.48 -10.59 1.49
N MET A 236 7.63 -10.21 2.06
CA MET A 236 8.21 -10.93 3.20
C MET A 236 7.30 -10.88 4.42
N ALA A 237 6.77 -9.72 4.79
CA ALA A 237 5.85 -9.59 5.91
C ALA A 237 4.58 -10.43 5.72
N THR A 238 3.96 -10.36 4.55
CA THR A 238 2.75 -11.12 4.25
C THR A 238 3.00 -12.64 4.24
N ARG A 239 4.08 -13.11 3.62
CA ARG A 239 4.44 -14.54 3.62
C ARG A 239 4.78 -15.04 5.03
N MET A 240 5.49 -14.25 5.81
CA MET A 240 5.80 -14.59 7.21
C MET A 240 4.52 -14.71 8.02
N ALA A 241 3.62 -13.74 7.93
CA ALA A 241 2.33 -13.76 8.61
C ALA A 241 1.50 -15.00 8.23
N LEU A 242 1.42 -15.34 6.96
CA LEU A 242 0.69 -16.54 6.47
C LEU A 242 1.25 -17.85 6.98
N LYS A 243 2.56 -17.91 7.30
CA LYS A 243 3.18 -19.07 7.96
C LYS A 243 2.88 -19.13 9.46
N LEU A 244 2.69 -17.98 10.11
CA LEU A 244 2.54 -17.87 11.56
C LEU A 244 1.07 -17.89 12.01
N ALA A 245 0.15 -17.35 11.22
CA ALA A 245 -1.25 -17.20 11.58
C ALA A 245 -2.20 -18.06 10.74
N ASP A 246 -3.42 -18.26 11.24
CA ASP A 246 -4.51 -18.92 10.50
C ASP A 246 -5.22 -17.92 9.58
N ILE A 247 -5.25 -16.65 9.99
CA ILE A 247 -5.83 -15.56 9.22
C ILE A 247 -4.88 -14.37 9.23
N VAL A 248 -4.63 -13.80 8.06
CA VAL A 248 -3.82 -12.60 7.88
C VAL A 248 -4.67 -11.52 7.26
N VAL A 249 -4.75 -10.38 7.94
CA VAL A 249 -5.40 -9.17 7.43
C VAL A 249 -4.33 -8.25 6.86
N THR A 250 -4.51 -7.82 5.64
CA THR A 250 -3.62 -6.86 4.97
C THR A 250 -4.41 -5.78 4.26
N GLU A 251 -3.77 -4.67 3.92
CA GLU A 251 -4.42 -3.57 3.22
C GLU A 251 -3.66 -3.14 1.96
N ALA A 252 -4.38 -2.48 1.06
CA ALA A 252 -3.82 -1.79 -0.08
C ALA A 252 -4.18 -0.30 -0.05
N GLY A 253 -3.28 0.56 -0.52
CA GLY A 253 -3.48 2.01 -0.51
C GLY A 253 -4.57 2.44 -1.49
N PHE A 254 -5.19 3.59 -1.26
CA PHE A 254 -6.29 4.14 -2.06
C PHE A 254 -7.50 3.20 -2.12
N ALA A 255 -8.18 3.13 -3.27
CA ALA A 255 -9.40 2.36 -3.46
C ALA A 255 -9.16 1.06 -4.27
N ALA A 256 -10.24 0.34 -4.53
CA ALA A 256 -10.17 -0.95 -5.21
C ALA A 256 -9.74 -0.83 -6.67
N ASP A 257 -9.99 0.30 -7.31
CA ASP A 257 -9.60 0.62 -8.69
C ASP A 257 -8.12 1.00 -8.86
N LEU A 258 -7.37 1.13 -7.76
CA LEU A 258 -5.95 1.48 -7.78
C LEU A 258 -5.12 0.52 -6.91
N GLY A 259 -5.22 0.65 -5.59
CA GLY A 259 -4.38 -0.11 -4.67
C GLY A 259 -4.70 -1.59 -4.64
N ALA A 260 -5.98 -1.97 -4.63
CA ALA A 260 -6.37 -3.37 -4.67
C ALA A 260 -5.99 -4.04 -5.99
N GLU A 261 -6.13 -3.37 -7.12
CA GLU A 261 -5.68 -3.88 -8.43
C GLU A 261 -4.17 -4.14 -8.42
N LYS A 262 -3.37 -3.18 -7.93
CA LYS A 262 -1.91 -3.37 -7.80
C LYS A 262 -1.54 -4.47 -6.81
N PHE A 263 -2.30 -4.62 -5.74
CA PHE A 263 -2.13 -5.74 -4.81
C PHE A 263 -2.34 -7.08 -5.52
N VAL A 264 -3.41 -7.21 -6.30
CA VAL A 264 -3.73 -8.43 -7.06
C VAL A 264 -2.70 -8.66 -8.17
N ASP A 265 -2.55 -7.73 -9.09
CA ASP A 265 -1.79 -7.94 -10.33
C ASP A 265 -0.28 -7.75 -10.20
N ILE A 266 0.20 -7.10 -9.14
CA ILE A 266 1.63 -6.96 -8.87
C ILE A 266 2.05 -7.86 -7.71
N LYS A 267 1.55 -7.58 -6.49
CA LYS A 267 2.04 -8.27 -5.29
C LYS A 267 1.65 -9.74 -5.26
N CYS A 268 0.36 -10.06 -5.45
CA CYS A 268 -0.11 -11.45 -5.44
C CYS A 268 0.53 -12.25 -6.57
N ARG A 269 0.60 -11.69 -7.76
CA ARG A 269 1.24 -12.33 -8.92
C ARG A 269 2.71 -12.64 -8.65
N LYS A 270 3.50 -11.66 -8.21
CA LYS A 270 4.93 -11.84 -7.92
C LYS A 270 5.22 -12.77 -6.75
N ALA A 271 4.32 -12.83 -5.78
CA ALA A 271 4.49 -13.63 -4.58
C ALA A 271 3.78 -15.00 -4.61
N GLY A 272 2.95 -15.28 -5.61
CA GLY A 272 2.09 -16.47 -5.65
C GLY A 272 1.08 -16.47 -4.50
N LEU A 273 0.49 -15.31 -4.19
CA LEU A 273 -0.51 -15.16 -3.14
C LEU A 273 -1.91 -15.27 -3.73
N HIS A 274 -2.81 -15.92 -2.98
CA HIS A 274 -4.22 -16.07 -3.33
C HIS A 274 -5.08 -15.56 -2.17
N PRO A 275 -5.62 -14.33 -2.24
CA PRO A 275 -6.54 -13.82 -1.24
C PRO A 275 -7.78 -14.71 -1.10
N SER A 276 -8.29 -14.83 0.12
CA SER A 276 -9.45 -15.66 0.45
C SER A 276 -10.76 -14.88 0.50
N ALA A 277 -10.68 -13.60 0.82
CA ALA A 277 -11.80 -12.67 0.83
C ALA A 277 -11.30 -11.23 0.81
N ALA A 278 -12.19 -10.30 0.52
CA ALA A 278 -11.93 -8.87 0.60
C ALA A 278 -12.97 -8.13 1.44
N VAL A 279 -12.52 -7.05 2.05
CA VAL A 279 -13.35 -6.08 2.78
C VAL A 279 -13.27 -4.75 2.05
N VAL A 280 -14.40 -4.22 1.63
CA VAL A 280 -14.50 -2.87 1.06
C VAL A 280 -15.00 -1.91 2.13
N VAL A 281 -14.13 -1.04 2.61
CA VAL A 281 -14.45 -0.05 3.63
C VAL A 281 -15.12 1.16 2.99
N ALA A 282 -16.21 1.61 3.59
CA ALA A 282 -16.88 2.85 3.24
C ALA A 282 -17.36 3.57 4.51
N THR A 283 -17.70 4.84 4.37
CA THR A 283 -18.44 5.61 5.36
C THR A 283 -19.64 6.25 4.70
N VAL A 284 -20.75 6.40 5.41
CA VAL A 284 -21.91 7.14 4.92
C VAL A 284 -21.49 8.56 4.52
N ARG A 285 -20.60 9.19 5.29
CA ARG A 285 -20.04 10.51 5.00
C ARG A 285 -19.29 10.56 3.67
N ALA A 286 -18.43 9.57 3.39
CA ALA A 286 -17.71 9.49 2.11
C ALA A 286 -18.67 9.36 0.93
N LEU A 287 -19.68 8.50 1.06
CA LEU A 287 -20.68 8.31 0.01
C LEU A 287 -21.53 9.58 -0.22
N LYS A 288 -21.95 10.28 0.82
CA LYS A 288 -22.62 11.60 0.70
C LYS A 288 -21.71 12.65 0.06
N TYR A 289 -20.44 12.65 0.40
CA TYR A 289 -19.46 13.56 -0.23
C TYR A 289 -19.34 13.27 -1.75
N HIS A 290 -19.23 11.99 -2.14
CA HIS A 290 -19.26 11.59 -3.55
C HIS A 290 -20.58 11.96 -4.23
N GLY A 291 -21.67 12.02 -3.48
CA GLY A 291 -22.98 12.48 -3.93
C GLY A 291 -23.14 14.01 -4.02
N GLY A 292 -22.09 14.78 -3.71
CA GLY A 292 -22.05 16.23 -3.86
C GLY A 292 -22.32 17.04 -2.59
N VAL A 293 -22.37 16.41 -1.40
CA VAL A 293 -22.53 17.14 -0.13
C VAL A 293 -21.23 17.81 0.27
N ALA A 294 -21.30 19.09 0.62
CA ALA A 294 -20.16 19.84 1.15
C ALA A 294 -19.71 19.27 2.51
N LYS A 295 -18.41 19.38 2.80
CA LYS A 295 -17.79 18.78 4.00
C LYS A 295 -18.49 19.19 5.32
N GLU A 296 -18.95 20.41 5.40
CA GLU A 296 -19.60 21.00 6.59
C GLU A 296 -20.96 20.34 6.88
N ASN A 297 -21.61 19.77 5.86
CA ASN A 297 -22.97 19.24 5.94
C ASN A 297 -23.03 17.71 6.01
N LEU A 298 -21.88 17.02 6.05
CA LEU A 298 -21.82 15.55 6.04
C LEU A 298 -22.46 14.88 7.27
N ASN A 299 -22.68 15.61 8.36
CA ASN A 299 -23.30 15.10 9.58
C ASN A 299 -24.83 15.08 9.54
N HIS A 300 -25.45 15.70 8.54
CA HIS A 300 -26.90 15.73 8.38
C HIS A 300 -27.36 14.57 7.48
N GLU A 301 -28.50 13.96 7.82
CA GLU A 301 -29.12 12.96 6.96
C GLU A 301 -29.36 13.51 5.54
N ASN A 302 -28.95 12.76 4.52
CA ASN A 302 -29.20 13.11 3.13
C ASN A 302 -29.24 11.84 2.26
N LEU A 303 -30.42 11.23 2.17
CA LEU A 303 -30.64 10.00 1.40
C LEU A 303 -30.48 10.24 -0.12
N GLU A 304 -30.82 11.43 -0.63
CA GLU A 304 -30.65 11.74 -2.05
C GLU A 304 -29.16 11.77 -2.44
N ALA A 305 -28.34 12.49 -1.68
CA ALA A 305 -26.91 12.55 -1.92
C ALA A 305 -26.24 11.19 -1.70
N LEU A 306 -26.67 10.44 -0.67
CA LEU A 306 -26.19 9.08 -0.46
C LEU A 306 -26.50 8.17 -1.65
N SER A 307 -27.71 8.24 -2.19
CA SER A 307 -28.11 7.50 -3.39
C SER A 307 -27.26 7.87 -4.61
N LYS A 308 -26.91 9.16 -4.77
CA LYS A 308 -26.02 9.62 -5.85
C LYS A 308 -24.56 9.16 -5.69
N GLY A 309 -24.09 8.99 -4.45
CA GLY A 309 -22.73 8.52 -4.15
C GLY A 309 -22.57 7.01 -4.12
N LEU A 310 -23.64 6.26 -3.91
CA LEU A 310 -23.63 4.79 -3.85
C LEU A 310 -23.00 4.10 -5.07
N PRO A 311 -23.16 4.57 -6.33
CA PRO A 311 -22.50 3.98 -7.48
C PRO A 311 -20.98 3.84 -7.31
N ASN A 312 -20.32 4.73 -6.57
CA ASN A 312 -18.89 4.59 -6.25
C ASN A 312 -18.62 3.31 -5.45
N LEU A 313 -19.37 3.06 -4.39
CA LEU A 313 -19.25 1.83 -3.59
C LEU A 313 -19.57 0.58 -4.43
N LEU A 314 -20.66 0.61 -5.16
CA LEU A 314 -21.14 -0.56 -5.93
C LEU A 314 -20.14 -0.93 -7.04
N GLN A 315 -19.50 0.06 -7.69
CA GLN A 315 -18.45 -0.19 -8.67
C GLN A 315 -17.23 -0.89 -8.04
N HIS A 316 -16.82 -0.47 -6.84
CA HIS A 316 -15.72 -1.13 -6.13
C HIS A 316 -16.07 -2.54 -5.68
N VAL A 317 -17.30 -2.78 -5.25
CA VAL A 317 -17.81 -4.13 -4.96
C VAL A 317 -17.76 -5.00 -6.22
N GLU A 318 -18.20 -4.49 -7.36
CA GLU A 318 -18.13 -5.21 -8.64
C GLU A 318 -16.68 -5.48 -9.07
N ASN A 319 -15.77 -4.52 -8.91
CA ASN A 319 -14.36 -4.72 -9.19
C ASN A 319 -13.78 -5.89 -8.37
N VAL A 320 -14.10 -5.96 -7.10
CA VAL A 320 -13.61 -7.02 -6.21
C VAL A 320 -14.26 -8.36 -6.54
N THR A 321 -15.58 -8.41 -6.73
CA THR A 321 -16.30 -9.67 -6.90
C THR A 321 -16.19 -10.23 -8.31
N ARG A 322 -16.22 -9.39 -9.35
CA ARG A 322 -16.20 -9.82 -10.75
C ARG A 322 -14.80 -9.81 -11.34
N ASN A 323 -14.06 -8.70 -11.18
CA ASN A 323 -12.76 -8.54 -11.84
C ASN A 323 -11.62 -9.25 -11.10
N PHE A 324 -11.73 -9.44 -9.78
CA PHE A 324 -10.77 -10.22 -8.99
C PHE A 324 -11.31 -11.58 -8.55
N GLY A 325 -12.62 -11.82 -8.69
CA GLY A 325 -13.28 -13.07 -8.31
C GLY A 325 -13.27 -13.36 -6.81
N LEU A 326 -13.16 -12.34 -5.96
CA LEU A 326 -13.06 -12.49 -4.51
C LEU A 326 -14.44 -12.38 -3.83
N PRO A 327 -14.78 -13.28 -2.89
CA PRO A 327 -15.90 -13.05 -2.00
C PRO A 327 -15.64 -11.79 -1.18
N CYS A 328 -16.69 -10.99 -0.96
CA CYS A 328 -16.58 -9.64 -0.44
C CYS A 328 -17.62 -9.34 0.64
N VAL A 329 -17.24 -8.52 1.61
CA VAL A 329 -18.13 -7.83 2.55
C VAL A 329 -17.85 -6.33 2.50
N VAL A 330 -18.89 -5.52 2.61
CA VAL A 330 -18.77 -4.07 2.81
C VAL A 330 -18.72 -3.77 4.31
N ALA A 331 -17.68 -3.11 4.76
CA ALA A 331 -17.56 -2.62 6.13
C ALA A 331 -17.92 -1.13 6.17
N ILE A 332 -19.01 -0.78 6.82
CA ILE A 332 -19.34 0.62 7.10
C ILE A 332 -18.68 1.03 8.41
N ASN A 333 -17.68 1.89 8.31
CA ASN A 333 -17.08 2.54 9.46
C ASN A 333 -18.08 3.58 10.00
N ARG A 334 -18.82 3.17 11.05
CA ARG A 334 -19.99 3.89 11.55
C ARG A 334 -19.60 5.13 12.34
N PHE A 335 -20.25 6.24 12.02
CA PHE A 335 -20.22 7.47 12.80
C PHE A 335 -21.51 7.64 13.61
N PRO A 336 -21.47 8.32 14.78
CA PRO A 336 -22.66 8.55 15.60
C PRO A 336 -23.78 9.32 14.88
N THR A 337 -23.43 10.07 13.85
CA THR A 337 -24.36 10.86 13.03
C THR A 337 -25.02 10.08 11.89
N ASP A 338 -24.59 8.83 11.65
CA ASP A 338 -25.19 7.99 10.60
C ASP A 338 -26.59 7.55 11.05
N THR A 339 -27.59 7.80 10.20
CA THR A 339 -28.97 7.44 10.53
C THR A 339 -29.30 5.99 10.10
N GLU A 340 -30.29 5.38 10.74
CA GLU A 340 -30.73 4.03 10.37
C GLU A 340 -31.29 3.98 8.94
N ALA A 341 -31.89 5.06 8.44
CA ALA A 341 -32.37 5.17 7.08
C ALA A 341 -31.20 5.15 6.07
N GLU A 342 -30.11 5.88 6.35
CA GLU A 342 -28.90 5.88 5.54
C GLU A 342 -28.24 4.49 5.53
N LEU A 343 -28.10 3.86 6.69
CA LEU A 343 -27.53 2.50 6.81
C LEU A 343 -28.38 1.45 6.08
N ALA A 344 -29.70 1.55 6.18
CA ALA A 344 -30.64 0.67 5.50
C ALA A 344 -30.50 0.77 3.97
N LEU A 345 -30.37 1.99 3.44
CA LEU A 345 -30.19 2.22 2.00
C LEU A 345 -28.89 1.58 1.48
N VAL A 346 -27.78 1.73 2.21
CA VAL A 346 -26.51 1.07 1.83
C VAL A 346 -26.65 -0.45 1.83
N ARG A 347 -27.25 -1.02 2.87
CA ARG A 347 -27.49 -2.47 2.97
C ARG A 347 -28.36 -3.00 1.85
N GLU A 348 -29.43 -2.29 1.51
CA GLU A 348 -30.32 -2.68 0.40
C GLU A 348 -29.54 -2.74 -0.92
N LYS A 349 -28.80 -1.69 -1.25
CA LYS A 349 -28.05 -1.62 -2.51
C LYS A 349 -26.93 -2.65 -2.62
N CYS A 350 -26.21 -2.92 -1.54
CA CYS A 350 -25.21 -3.98 -1.53
C CYS A 350 -25.83 -5.37 -1.65
N ARG A 351 -27.01 -5.61 -1.03
CA ARG A 351 -27.73 -6.86 -1.14
C ARG A 351 -28.20 -7.16 -2.57
N GLU A 352 -28.55 -6.14 -3.35
CA GLU A 352 -28.87 -6.29 -4.78
C GLU A 352 -27.69 -6.90 -5.58
N LEU A 353 -26.43 -6.69 -5.13
CA LEU A 353 -25.24 -7.32 -5.68
C LEU A 353 -24.85 -8.64 -4.99
N GLY A 354 -25.65 -9.12 -4.06
CA GLY A 354 -25.35 -10.33 -3.29
C GLY A 354 -24.27 -10.18 -2.23
N VAL A 355 -23.98 -8.95 -1.80
CA VAL A 355 -22.92 -8.63 -0.84
C VAL A 355 -23.52 -8.14 0.47
N ASN A 356 -23.06 -8.69 1.60
CA ASN A 356 -23.46 -8.28 2.93
C ASN A 356 -22.72 -7.01 3.37
N VAL A 357 -23.36 -6.25 4.26
CA VAL A 357 -22.80 -5.07 4.93
C VAL A 357 -22.69 -5.37 6.41
N ALA A 358 -21.49 -5.21 6.98
CA ALA A 358 -21.23 -5.25 8.41
C ALA A 358 -20.92 -3.84 8.92
N LEU A 359 -21.48 -3.49 10.07
CA LEU A 359 -21.12 -2.23 10.75
C LEU A 359 -19.81 -2.40 11.52
N SER A 360 -18.97 -1.40 11.48
CA SER A 360 -17.68 -1.37 12.18
C SER A 360 -17.62 -0.16 13.11
N GLU A 361 -17.42 -0.42 14.40
CA GLU A 361 -17.22 0.58 15.44
C GLU A 361 -15.85 0.39 16.12
N VAL A 362 -14.88 -0.12 15.37
CA VAL A 362 -13.57 -0.52 15.92
C VAL A 362 -12.76 0.66 16.46
N TRP A 363 -12.99 1.87 15.95
CA TRP A 363 -12.33 3.07 16.48
C TRP A 363 -12.70 3.31 17.94
N SER A 364 -13.97 3.20 18.29
CA SER A 364 -14.47 3.48 19.63
C SER A 364 -14.49 2.28 20.59
N LYS A 365 -14.52 1.06 20.03
CA LYS A 365 -14.72 -0.19 20.81
C LYS A 365 -13.62 -1.23 20.60
N GLY A 366 -12.59 -0.93 19.82
CA GLY A 366 -11.54 -1.90 19.50
C GLY A 366 -12.11 -3.13 18.80
N GLY A 367 -11.53 -4.31 19.08
CA GLY A 367 -11.97 -5.57 18.50
C GLY A 367 -13.44 -5.92 18.78
N ALA A 368 -13.99 -5.50 19.91
CA ALA A 368 -15.41 -5.69 20.21
C ALA A 368 -16.34 -5.03 19.19
N GLY A 369 -15.92 -3.89 18.64
CA GLY A 369 -16.65 -3.16 17.59
C GLY A 369 -16.53 -3.77 16.19
N GLY A 370 -15.74 -4.82 16.02
CA GLY A 370 -15.50 -5.50 14.74
C GLY A 370 -16.02 -6.93 14.66
N ILE A 371 -16.76 -7.39 15.68
CA ILE A 371 -17.21 -8.80 15.74
C ILE A 371 -18.12 -9.15 14.57
N GLU A 372 -19.12 -8.33 14.24
CA GLU A 372 -20.02 -8.56 13.08
C GLU A 372 -19.21 -8.69 11.78
N LEU A 373 -18.23 -7.81 11.56
CA LEU A 373 -17.35 -7.88 10.39
C LEU A 373 -16.49 -9.15 10.39
N ALA A 374 -15.93 -9.52 11.55
CA ALA A 374 -15.08 -10.71 11.67
C ALA A 374 -15.87 -11.99 11.42
N GLU A 375 -17.09 -12.12 11.94
CA GLU A 375 -17.98 -13.26 11.69
C GLU A 375 -18.32 -13.40 10.20
N GLU A 376 -18.61 -12.29 9.52
CA GLU A 376 -18.88 -12.32 8.08
C GLU A 376 -17.62 -12.68 7.27
N VAL A 377 -16.46 -12.17 7.63
CA VAL A 377 -15.18 -12.57 7.01
C VAL A 377 -14.93 -14.07 7.19
N LEU A 378 -15.15 -14.60 8.40
CA LEU A 378 -15.03 -16.05 8.66
C LEU A 378 -15.97 -16.87 7.78
N ARG A 379 -17.21 -16.42 7.60
CA ARG A 379 -18.17 -17.07 6.71
C ARG A 379 -17.68 -17.06 5.26
N LEU A 380 -17.15 -15.93 4.77
CA LEU A 380 -16.68 -15.78 3.40
C LEU A 380 -15.46 -16.68 3.09
N VAL A 381 -14.53 -16.82 4.00
CA VAL A 381 -13.31 -17.63 3.76
C VAL A 381 -13.57 -19.14 3.69
N GLU A 382 -14.74 -19.60 4.13
CA GLU A 382 -15.21 -21.00 4.00
C GLU A 382 -15.99 -21.22 2.70
N GLY A 383 -16.35 -20.16 1.99
CA GLY A 383 -17.12 -20.20 0.75
C GLY A 383 -16.27 -20.43 -0.50
N GLU A 384 -16.92 -20.35 -1.65
CA GLU A 384 -16.25 -20.42 -2.95
C GLU A 384 -15.34 -19.23 -3.18
N ASN A 385 -14.18 -19.48 -3.80
CA ASN A 385 -13.19 -18.47 -4.17
C ASN A 385 -12.79 -18.68 -5.63
N ASN A 386 -13.09 -17.71 -6.47
CA ASN A 386 -12.78 -17.70 -7.90
C ASN A 386 -11.67 -16.66 -8.22
N PHE A 387 -10.75 -16.44 -7.29
CA PHE A 387 -9.69 -15.45 -7.44
C PHE A 387 -8.91 -15.63 -8.73
N HIS A 388 -8.76 -14.55 -9.47
CA HIS A 388 -7.97 -14.48 -10.71
C HIS A 388 -7.35 -13.10 -10.88
N PHE A 389 -6.34 -13.03 -11.74
CA PHE A 389 -5.73 -11.77 -12.14
C PHE A 389 -6.58 -11.08 -13.22
N VAL A 390 -6.47 -9.75 -13.31
CA VAL A 390 -7.24 -8.97 -14.28
C VAL A 390 -6.77 -9.21 -15.72
N TYR A 391 -5.49 -9.54 -15.90
CA TYR A 391 -4.87 -9.80 -17.20
C TYR A 391 -3.79 -10.87 -17.10
N GLU A 392 -3.45 -11.48 -18.23
CA GLU A 392 -2.38 -12.47 -18.35
C GLU A 392 -1.00 -11.81 -18.53
N ASP A 393 0.08 -12.51 -18.13
CA ASP A 393 1.44 -11.98 -18.18
C ASP A 393 1.97 -11.76 -19.62
N ASP A 394 1.45 -12.47 -20.61
CA ASP A 394 1.84 -12.41 -22.02
C ASP A 394 1.05 -11.40 -22.85
N LEU A 395 0.23 -10.59 -22.21
CA LEU A 395 -0.54 -9.55 -22.91
C LEU A 395 0.42 -8.52 -23.53
N PRO A 396 0.39 -8.31 -24.87
CA PRO A 396 1.27 -7.34 -25.51
C PRO A 396 0.96 -5.92 -25.02
N ALA A 397 2.01 -5.13 -24.79
CA ALA A 397 1.90 -3.75 -24.29
C ALA A 397 1.14 -2.82 -25.25
N SER A 398 1.04 -3.17 -26.56
CA SER A 398 0.27 -2.46 -27.58
C SER A 398 -1.03 -3.20 -27.90
N GLY A 399 -2.17 -2.72 -27.43
CA GLY A 399 -3.49 -3.13 -27.91
C GLY A 399 -4.31 -4.06 -27.03
N GLY A 400 -3.74 -4.67 -25.99
CA GLY A 400 -4.50 -5.65 -25.20
C GLY A 400 -5.40 -5.04 -24.14
N PHE A 401 -4.96 -4.03 -23.44
CA PHE A 401 -5.70 -3.42 -22.34
C PHE A 401 -6.93 -2.64 -22.82
N PHE A 402 -6.76 -1.78 -23.82
CA PHE A 402 -7.87 -0.99 -24.37
C PHE A 402 -8.87 -1.81 -25.18
N ALA A 403 -8.44 -2.87 -25.87
CA ALA A 403 -9.33 -3.74 -26.64
C ALA A 403 -10.25 -4.61 -25.76
N ARG A 404 -9.87 -4.93 -24.51
CA ARG A 404 -10.71 -5.67 -23.54
C ARG A 404 -11.62 -4.79 -22.70
N LEU A 405 -11.30 -3.49 -22.56
CA LEU A 405 -12.13 -2.54 -21.82
C LEU A 405 -13.24 -1.89 -22.66
N PHE A 406 -13.07 -1.87 -23.98
CA PHE A 406 -13.96 -1.14 -24.89
C PHE A 406 -14.42 -1.97 -26.12
N GLY A 407 -14.11 -3.28 -26.17
CA GLY A 407 -14.53 -4.21 -27.22
C GLY A 407 -15.80 -4.97 -26.91
#